data_15f52df39c5343ff47ccb90f4bd22038
#
_entry.id   15f52df39c5343ff47ccb90f4bd22038
#
_cell.length_a   1.000
_cell.length_b   1.000
_cell.length_c   1.000
_cell.angle_alpha   90.00
_cell.angle_beta   90.00
_cell.angle_gamma   90.00
#
_symmetry.space_group_name_H-M   'P 1'
#
loop_
_entity.id
_entity.type
_entity.pdbx_description
1 polymer ?
#
loop_
_entity_poly.entity_id
_entity_poly.type
_entity_poly.pdbx_seq_one_letter_code
_entity_poly.pdbx_strand_id
1 'polypeptide(L)'
;MSATQVHHRKMTKDQMIVNIVGYILIGIFALVCVIPFYLIIVASFTDESELIRNGYPIIPTVFSVQSYLLCLKNPVSIAKAYGTTIGVTAVGTAFAVFIATMTGYVLSRKDFPWRNKFSFFFFFTTLFNGGLVLWYILCVRYLHMKNSIWALILPLMFSVWNMIIAKSFMK
;
A
#
# COMPACT_ATOMS: atom_id res chain seq x y z
N MET A 1 -21.20 35.75 -7.15
CA MET A 1 -20.10 34.89 -7.63
C MET A 1 -18.85 35.78 -7.68
N SER A 2 -18.04 35.72 -6.64
CA SER A 2 -16.81 36.54 -6.54
C SER A 2 -15.66 35.68 -7.10
N ALA A 3 -15.13 36.13 -8.23
CA ALA A 3 -13.95 35.52 -8.86
C ALA A 3 -12.74 35.74 -7.95
N THR A 4 -12.25 34.68 -7.33
CA THR A 4 -11.01 34.72 -6.55
C THR A 4 -9.86 35.02 -7.50
N GLN A 5 -9.40 36.26 -7.50
CA GLN A 5 -8.20 36.67 -8.22
C GLN A 5 -7.01 35.88 -7.65
N VAL A 6 -6.50 34.95 -8.43
CA VAL A 6 -5.22 34.27 -8.15
C VAL A 6 -4.11 35.32 -8.30
N HIS A 7 -3.72 35.90 -7.18
CA HIS A 7 -2.64 36.90 -7.14
C HIS A 7 -1.32 36.14 -7.40
N HIS A 8 -0.78 36.25 -8.62
CA HIS A 8 0.57 35.79 -8.98
C HIS A 8 1.61 36.56 -8.15
N ARG A 9 1.85 36.09 -6.93
CA ARG A 9 2.87 36.65 -6.04
C ARG A 9 4.23 36.37 -6.68
N LYS A 10 4.95 37.41 -7.13
CA LYS A 10 6.33 37.28 -7.61
C LYS A 10 7.16 36.62 -6.52
N MET A 11 7.74 35.46 -6.84
CA MET A 11 8.56 34.72 -5.89
C MET A 11 9.80 35.54 -5.51
N THR A 12 10.06 35.65 -4.22
CA THR A 12 11.28 36.25 -3.68
C THR A 12 12.48 35.34 -4.05
N LYS A 13 13.68 35.93 -4.22
CA LYS A 13 14.90 35.17 -4.55
C LYS A 13 15.12 33.96 -3.60
N ASP A 14 14.87 34.17 -2.32
CA ASP A 14 15.00 33.10 -1.32
C ASP A 14 13.99 31.94 -1.55
N GLN A 15 12.76 32.27 -1.94
CA GLN A 15 11.75 31.27 -2.30
C GLN A 15 12.13 30.49 -3.56
N MET A 16 12.79 31.16 -4.52
CA MET A 16 13.26 30.51 -5.74
C MET A 16 14.39 29.51 -5.41
N ILE A 17 15.34 29.88 -4.56
CA ILE A 17 16.44 29.00 -4.13
C ILE A 17 15.89 27.77 -3.40
N VAL A 18 14.98 27.97 -2.45
CA VAL A 18 14.34 26.85 -1.70
C VAL A 18 13.59 25.92 -2.63
N ASN A 19 12.86 26.47 -3.61
CA ASN A 19 12.15 25.63 -4.58
C ASN A 19 13.10 24.86 -5.49
N ILE A 20 14.17 25.47 -5.99
CA ILE A 20 15.16 24.79 -6.83
C ILE A 20 15.81 23.65 -6.07
N VAL A 21 16.28 23.91 -4.84
CA VAL A 21 16.87 22.89 -3.97
C VAL A 21 15.86 21.77 -3.68
N GLY A 22 14.61 22.13 -3.37
CA GLY A 22 13.53 21.16 -3.17
C GLY A 22 13.27 20.29 -4.40
N TYR A 23 13.21 20.86 -5.60
CA TYR A 23 13.02 20.07 -6.83
C TYR A 23 14.21 19.16 -7.13
N ILE A 24 15.44 19.61 -6.88
CA ILE A 24 16.62 18.77 -7.05
C ILE A 24 16.59 17.59 -6.07
N LEU A 25 16.31 17.83 -4.78
CA LEU A 25 16.22 16.76 -3.79
C LEU A 25 15.11 15.76 -4.10
N ILE A 26 13.92 16.25 -4.46
CA ILE A 26 12.79 15.39 -4.85
C ILE A 26 13.14 14.61 -6.13
N GLY A 27 13.79 15.26 -7.10
CA GLY A 27 14.22 14.61 -8.34
C GLY A 27 15.23 13.48 -8.09
N ILE A 28 16.23 13.72 -7.24
CA ILE A 28 17.18 12.67 -6.84
C ILE A 28 16.48 11.53 -6.13
N PHE A 29 15.59 11.84 -5.18
CA PHE A 29 14.83 10.83 -4.46
C PHE A 29 13.93 10.01 -5.41
N ALA A 30 13.27 10.65 -6.35
CA ALA A 30 12.46 9.97 -7.36
C ALA A 30 13.30 9.04 -8.23
N LEU A 31 14.50 9.45 -8.66
CA LEU A 31 15.43 8.61 -9.41
C LEU A 31 15.83 7.38 -8.59
N VAL A 32 16.17 7.56 -7.31
CA VAL A 32 16.51 6.43 -6.42
C VAL A 32 15.33 5.46 -6.28
N CYS A 33 14.11 5.95 -6.20
CA CYS A 33 12.92 5.11 -6.16
C CYS A 33 12.67 4.31 -7.46
N VAL A 34 13.13 4.81 -8.62
CA VAL A 34 12.97 4.12 -9.90
C VAL A 34 13.98 2.96 -10.06
N ILE A 35 15.16 3.05 -9.41
CA ILE A 35 16.22 2.03 -9.54
C ILE A 35 15.71 0.61 -9.28
N PRO A 36 15.00 0.29 -8.17
CA PRO A 36 14.54 -1.08 -7.92
C PRO A 36 13.55 -1.57 -8.98
N PHE A 37 12.70 -0.72 -9.52
CA PHE A 37 11.80 -1.11 -10.63
C PHE A 37 12.57 -1.41 -11.90
N TYR A 38 13.57 -0.60 -12.21
CA TYR A 38 14.47 -0.84 -13.34
C TYR A 38 15.20 -2.18 -13.19
N LEU A 39 15.77 -2.47 -12.01
CA LEU A 39 16.44 -3.74 -11.74
C LEU A 39 15.52 -4.95 -11.87
N ILE A 40 14.26 -4.86 -11.44
CA ILE A 40 13.26 -5.93 -11.61
C ILE A 40 13.01 -6.18 -13.10
N ILE A 41 12.86 -5.13 -13.90
CA ILE A 41 12.66 -5.25 -15.35
C ILE A 41 13.89 -5.92 -15.98
N VAL A 42 15.09 -5.46 -15.69
CA VAL A 42 16.33 -6.05 -16.20
C VAL A 42 16.46 -7.52 -15.80
N ALA A 43 16.20 -7.83 -14.52
CA ALA A 43 16.26 -9.20 -14.01
C ALA A 43 15.24 -10.12 -14.69
N SER A 44 14.05 -9.62 -15.03
CA SER A 44 13.00 -10.42 -15.69
C SER A 44 13.41 -10.87 -17.10
N PHE A 45 14.32 -10.16 -17.74
CA PHE A 45 14.88 -10.48 -19.07
C PHE A 45 16.29 -11.08 -19.02
N THR A 46 16.81 -11.36 -17.82
CA THR A 46 18.15 -11.97 -17.65
C THR A 46 17.99 -13.46 -17.34
N ASP A 47 18.92 -14.27 -17.82
CA ASP A 47 18.96 -15.71 -17.54
C ASP A 47 19.15 -15.98 -16.05
N GLU A 48 18.42 -16.96 -15.50
CA GLU A 48 18.44 -17.31 -14.09
C GLU A 48 19.82 -17.74 -13.60
N SER A 49 20.55 -18.48 -14.43
CA SER A 49 21.91 -18.94 -14.10
C SER A 49 22.90 -17.80 -13.94
N GLU A 50 22.71 -16.73 -14.71
CA GLU A 50 23.53 -15.52 -14.65
C GLU A 50 23.19 -14.70 -13.38
N LEU A 51 21.91 -14.57 -13.04
CA LEU A 51 21.48 -13.91 -11.81
C LEU A 51 22.03 -14.57 -10.54
N ILE A 52 22.09 -15.91 -10.53
CA ILE A 52 22.62 -16.66 -9.40
C ILE A 52 24.14 -16.49 -9.26
N ARG A 53 24.86 -16.44 -10.38
CA ARG A 53 26.34 -16.37 -10.39
C ARG A 53 26.86 -14.96 -10.14
N ASN A 54 26.31 -13.98 -10.83
CA ASN A 54 26.84 -12.60 -10.92
C ASN A 54 25.96 -11.56 -10.20
N GLY A 55 24.81 -11.98 -9.63
CA GLY A 55 23.85 -11.07 -9.01
C GLY A 55 23.04 -10.30 -10.04
N TYR A 56 22.42 -9.20 -9.60
CA TYR A 56 21.54 -8.39 -10.45
C TYR A 56 22.35 -7.41 -11.31
N PRO A 57 22.50 -7.66 -12.63
CA PRO A 57 23.24 -6.76 -13.51
C PRO A 57 22.40 -5.50 -13.80
N ILE A 58 23.08 -4.39 -14.07
CA ILE A 58 22.42 -3.13 -14.50
C ILE A 58 21.93 -3.25 -15.95
N ILE A 59 22.62 -4.04 -16.78
CA ILE A 59 22.23 -4.31 -18.17
C ILE A 59 22.21 -5.83 -18.34
N PRO A 60 21.17 -6.43 -18.98
CA PRO A 60 21.09 -7.86 -19.14
C PRO A 60 22.27 -8.35 -19.98
N THR A 61 23.13 -9.20 -19.39
CA THR A 61 24.31 -9.80 -20.06
C THR A 61 23.90 -10.92 -20.98
N VAL A 62 22.91 -11.72 -20.58
CA VAL A 62 22.30 -12.78 -21.38
C VAL A 62 20.80 -12.58 -21.39
N PHE A 63 20.25 -12.16 -22.54
CA PHE A 63 18.82 -11.95 -22.70
C PHE A 63 18.07 -13.30 -22.75
N SER A 64 17.11 -13.48 -21.85
CA SER A 64 16.30 -14.69 -21.77
C SER A 64 14.84 -14.35 -21.45
N VAL A 65 13.93 -14.97 -22.15
CA VAL A 65 12.48 -14.93 -21.88
C VAL A 65 11.98 -16.21 -21.20
N GLN A 66 12.91 -17.06 -20.76
CA GLN A 66 12.61 -18.38 -20.22
C GLN A 66 11.76 -18.31 -18.95
N SER A 67 11.95 -17.30 -18.11
CA SER A 67 11.14 -17.05 -16.90
C SER A 67 9.66 -16.85 -17.27
N TYR A 68 9.36 -16.13 -18.33
CA TYR A 68 7.99 -15.94 -18.83
C TYR A 68 7.40 -17.24 -19.39
N LEU A 69 8.20 -18.02 -20.12
CA LEU A 69 7.77 -19.32 -20.63
C LEU A 69 7.50 -20.32 -19.50
N LEU A 70 8.28 -20.31 -18.43
CA LEU A 70 8.03 -21.11 -17.22
C LEU A 70 6.72 -20.72 -16.53
N CYS A 71 6.44 -19.43 -16.43
CA CYS A 71 5.14 -18.95 -15.91
C CYS A 71 3.98 -19.48 -16.76
N LEU A 72 4.11 -19.47 -18.09
CA LEU A 72 3.07 -19.95 -19.01
C LEU A 72 2.92 -21.48 -19.05
N LYS A 73 3.92 -22.24 -18.59
CA LYS A 73 3.83 -23.72 -18.52
C LYS A 73 2.81 -24.19 -17.47
N ASN A 74 2.50 -23.38 -16.45
CA ASN A 74 1.52 -23.71 -15.42
C ASN A 74 0.37 -22.69 -15.35
N PRO A 75 -0.42 -22.52 -16.42
CA PRO A 75 -1.43 -21.47 -16.51
C PRO A 75 -2.54 -21.63 -15.47
N VAL A 76 -2.87 -22.87 -15.10
CA VAL A 76 -3.93 -23.18 -14.12
C VAL A 76 -3.55 -22.67 -12.72
N SER A 77 -2.28 -22.84 -12.31
CA SER A 77 -1.81 -22.37 -11.02
C SER A 77 -1.85 -20.84 -10.95
N ILE A 78 -1.43 -20.18 -12.02
CA ILE A 78 -1.45 -18.71 -12.12
C ILE A 78 -2.90 -18.19 -12.12
N ALA A 79 -3.78 -18.78 -12.92
CA ALA A 79 -5.19 -18.39 -12.96
C ALA A 79 -5.86 -18.56 -11.60
N LYS A 80 -5.56 -19.65 -10.88
CA LYS A 80 -6.06 -19.88 -9.52
C LYS A 80 -5.54 -18.83 -8.52
N ALA A 81 -4.27 -18.46 -8.62
CA ALA A 81 -3.68 -17.40 -7.77
C ALA A 81 -4.34 -16.04 -8.04
N TYR A 82 -4.54 -15.67 -9.32
CA TYR A 82 -5.26 -14.46 -9.69
C TYR A 82 -6.70 -14.47 -9.19
N GLY A 83 -7.43 -15.57 -9.37
CA GLY A 83 -8.80 -15.73 -8.89
C GLY A 83 -8.91 -15.54 -7.38
N THR A 84 -7.98 -16.13 -6.61
CA THR A 84 -7.91 -15.95 -5.16
C THR A 84 -7.63 -14.50 -4.79
N THR A 85 -6.65 -13.85 -5.45
CA THR A 85 -6.29 -12.46 -5.18
C THR A 85 -7.45 -11.51 -5.49
N ILE A 86 -8.10 -11.67 -6.64
CA ILE A 86 -9.26 -10.86 -7.02
C ILE A 86 -10.39 -11.04 -6.02
N GLY A 87 -10.71 -12.29 -5.64
CA GLY A 87 -11.74 -12.60 -4.66
C GLY A 87 -11.47 -11.98 -3.29
N VAL A 88 -10.24 -12.16 -2.77
CA VAL A 88 -9.82 -11.57 -1.48
C VAL A 88 -9.88 -10.04 -1.53
N THR A 89 -9.42 -9.43 -2.63
CA THR A 89 -9.45 -7.98 -2.79
C THR A 89 -10.89 -7.46 -2.85
N ALA A 90 -11.74 -8.04 -3.66
CA ALA A 90 -13.13 -7.60 -3.79
C ALA A 90 -13.90 -7.70 -2.47
N VAL A 91 -13.84 -8.87 -1.83
CA VAL A 91 -14.52 -9.11 -0.55
C VAL A 91 -13.92 -8.27 0.57
N GLY A 92 -12.58 -8.26 0.68
CA GLY A 92 -11.87 -7.48 1.70
C GLY A 92 -12.15 -5.97 1.58
N THR A 93 -12.14 -5.43 0.36
CA THR A 93 -12.44 -4.02 0.12
C THR A 93 -13.90 -3.68 0.45
N ALA A 94 -14.86 -4.52 0.05
CA ALA A 94 -16.27 -4.31 0.36
C ALA A 94 -16.50 -4.24 1.88
N PHE A 95 -15.95 -5.18 2.64
CA PHE A 95 -16.02 -5.15 4.11
C PHE A 95 -15.28 -3.96 4.71
N ALA A 96 -14.08 -3.64 4.21
CA ALA A 96 -13.28 -2.52 4.70
C ALA A 96 -14.02 -1.18 4.54
N VAL A 97 -14.61 -0.94 3.38
CA VAL A 97 -15.41 0.29 3.12
C VAL A 97 -16.64 0.31 3.99
N PHE A 98 -17.37 -0.79 4.10
CA PHE A 98 -18.57 -0.89 4.93
C PHE A 98 -18.24 -0.58 6.41
N ILE A 99 -17.25 -1.25 6.99
CA ILE A 99 -16.88 -1.08 8.40
C ILE A 99 -16.34 0.33 8.66
N ALA A 100 -15.45 0.84 7.78
CA ALA A 100 -14.89 2.18 7.90
C ALA A 100 -15.99 3.26 7.83
N THR A 101 -16.94 3.10 6.92
CA THR A 101 -18.06 4.04 6.76
C THR A 101 -18.99 4.01 7.98
N MET A 102 -19.40 2.83 8.44
CA MET A 102 -20.26 2.68 9.61
C MET A 102 -19.60 3.23 10.88
N THR A 103 -18.34 2.87 11.12
CA THR A 103 -17.57 3.35 12.27
C THR A 103 -17.33 4.86 12.19
N GLY A 104 -16.95 5.36 11.01
CA GLY A 104 -16.76 6.79 10.74
C GLY A 104 -18.04 7.59 11.00
N TYR A 105 -19.19 7.08 10.54
CA TYR A 105 -20.49 7.69 10.77
C TYR A 105 -20.83 7.79 12.27
N VAL A 106 -20.74 6.69 13.01
CA VAL A 106 -21.03 6.67 14.46
C VAL A 106 -20.12 7.66 15.20
N LEU A 107 -18.81 7.69 14.85
CA LEU A 107 -17.86 8.59 15.50
C LEU A 107 -17.96 10.06 15.05
N SER A 108 -18.67 10.35 13.98
CA SER A 108 -18.96 11.73 13.53
C SER A 108 -20.17 12.34 14.27
N ARG A 109 -21.10 11.51 14.76
CA ARG A 109 -22.33 11.95 15.42
C ARG A 109 -22.04 12.67 16.74
N LYS A 110 -22.65 13.85 16.91
CA LYS A 110 -22.52 14.66 18.13
C LYS A 110 -23.23 14.01 19.34
N ASP A 111 -24.27 13.25 19.07
CA ASP A 111 -25.10 12.58 20.08
C ASP A 111 -24.38 11.38 20.73
N PHE A 112 -23.27 10.92 20.16
CA PHE A 112 -22.52 9.80 20.72
C PHE A 112 -21.50 10.27 21.78
N PRO A 113 -21.75 10.06 23.09
CA PRO A 113 -20.97 10.65 24.17
C PRO A 113 -19.51 10.11 24.22
N TRP A 114 -19.29 8.88 23.73
CA TRP A 114 -18.01 8.19 23.77
C TRP A 114 -17.15 8.41 22.52
N ARG A 115 -17.61 9.22 21.55
CA ARG A 115 -16.94 9.41 20.26
C ARG A 115 -15.46 9.77 20.36
N ASN A 116 -15.09 10.62 21.32
CA ASN A 116 -13.71 11.07 21.49
C ASN A 116 -12.83 9.97 22.09
N LYS A 117 -13.36 9.21 23.06
CA LYS A 117 -12.65 8.09 23.69
C LYS A 117 -12.37 6.98 22.69
N PHE A 118 -13.37 6.58 21.89
CA PHE A 118 -13.19 5.58 20.84
C PHE A 118 -12.27 6.06 19.73
N SER A 119 -12.37 7.33 19.30
CA SER A 119 -11.47 7.89 18.31
C SER A 119 -10.02 7.90 18.80
N PHE A 120 -9.81 8.24 20.08
CA PHE A 120 -8.48 8.18 20.70
C PHE A 120 -7.99 6.73 20.78
N PHE A 121 -8.83 5.79 21.21
CA PHE A 121 -8.49 4.37 21.29
C PHE A 121 -8.04 3.84 19.93
N PHE A 122 -8.81 4.07 18.86
CA PHE A 122 -8.43 3.63 17.51
C PHE A 122 -7.13 4.30 17.04
N PHE A 123 -6.97 5.59 17.26
CA PHE A 123 -5.72 6.27 16.93
C PHE A 123 -4.54 5.70 17.71
N PHE A 124 -4.70 5.46 19.00
CA PHE A 124 -3.67 4.90 19.86
C PHE A 124 -3.22 3.52 19.36
N THR A 125 -4.14 2.66 18.91
CA THR A 125 -3.78 1.33 18.38
C THR A 125 -2.90 1.40 17.13
N THR A 126 -2.93 2.50 16.37
CA THR A 126 -2.05 2.66 15.19
C THR A 126 -0.59 2.91 15.56
N LEU A 127 -0.31 3.40 16.77
CA LEU A 127 1.04 3.67 17.25
C LEU A 127 1.77 2.39 17.68
N PHE A 128 1.02 1.31 17.95
CA PHE A 128 1.56 0.04 18.41
C PHE A 128 1.37 -1.02 17.32
N ASN A 129 2.45 -1.39 16.66
CA ASN A 129 2.43 -2.46 15.69
C ASN A 129 3.28 -3.63 16.22
N GLY A 130 2.63 -4.76 16.43
CA GLY A 130 3.28 -6.00 16.88
C GLY A 130 4.16 -6.67 15.82
N GLY A 131 4.18 -6.14 14.60
CA GLY A 131 4.92 -6.70 13.49
C GLY A 131 4.31 -7.96 12.90
N LEU A 132 4.95 -8.47 11.87
CA LEU A 132 4.48 -9.62 11.10
C LEU A 132 4.45 -10.91 11.92
N VAL A 133 5.44 -11.12 12.79
CA VAL A 133 5.57 -12.34 13.59
C VAL A 133 4.42 -12.48 14.58
N LEU A 134 4.08 -11.40 15.28
CA LEU A 134 2.99 -11.40 16.24
C LEU A 134 1.64 -11.65 15.56
N TRP A 135 1.44 -11.03 14.41
CA TRP A 135 0.26 -11.25 13.58
C TRP A 135 0.14 -12.70 13.12
N TYR A 136 1.25 -13.30 12.65
CA TYR A 136 1.29 -14.70 12.24
C TYR A 136 0.93 -15.65 13.40
N ILE A 137 1.51 -15.43 14.58
CA ILE A 137 1.22 -16.23 15.78
C ILE A 137 -0.26 -16.11 16.16
N LEU A 138 -0.82 -14.92 16.13
CA LEU A 138 -2.25 -14.67 16.40
C LEU A 138 -3.13 -15.45 15.43
N CYS A 139 -2.87 -15.35 14.13
CA CYS A 139 -3.68 -16.03 13.11
C CYS A 139 -3.56 -17.56 13.19
N VAL A 140 -2.36 -18.09 13.41
CA VAL A 140 -2.13 -19.54 13.34
C VAL A 140 -2.45 -20.22 14.66
N ARG A 141 -2.03 -19.65 15.79
CA ARG A 141 -2.11 -20.31 17.10
C ARG A 141 -3.39 -20.00 17.86
N TYR A 142 -3.89 -18.77 17.78
CA TYR A 142 -5.09 -18.35 18.52
C TYR A 142 -6.36 -18.44 17.68
N LEU A 143 -6.31 -17.97 16.44
CA LEU A 143 -7.49 -17.96 15.55
C LEU A 143 -7.62 -19.26 14.71
N HIS A 144 -6.63 -20.15 14.76
CA HIS A 144 -6.61 -21.41 14.01
C HIS A 144 -6.88 -21.26 12.50
N MET A 145 -6.44 -20.13 11.91
CA MET A 145 -6.72 -19.78 10.51
C MET A 145 -5.59 -20.19 9.54
N LYS A 146 -4.82 -21.22 9.88
CA LYS A 146 -3.78 -21.76 9.00
C LYS A 146 -4.40 -22.21 7.68
N ASN A 147 -3.84 -21.74 6.55
CA ASN A 147 -4.31 -22.03 5.19
C ASN A 147 -5.76 -21.60 4.89
N SER A 148 -6.28 -20.59 5.60
CA SER A 148 -7.61 -20.05 5.38
C SER A 148 -7.54 -18.72 4.63
N ILE A 149 -8.47 -18.52 3.68
CA ILE A 149 -8.63 -17.24 2.97
C ILE A 149 -8.99 -16.11 3.96
N TRP A 150 -9.65 -16.43 5.06
CA TRP A 150 -9.99 -15.46 6.11
C TRP A 150 -8.77 -14.82 6.77
N ALA A 151 -7.64 -15.52 6.82
CA ALA A 151 -6.39 -14.94 7.32
C ALA A 151 -5.86 -13.79 6.44
N LEU A 152 -6.24 -13.77 5.16
CA LEU A 152 -5.91 -12.69 4.23
C LEU A 152 -6.94 -11.56 4.27
N ILE A 153 -8.22 -11.88 4.48
CA ILE A 153 -9.32 -10.90 4.46
C ILE A 153 -9.37 -10.11 5.77
N LEU A 154 -9.28 -10.77 6.93
CA LEU A 154 -9.44 -10.13 8.25
C LEU A 154 -8.56 -8.90 8.49
N PRO A 155 -7.24 -8.90 8.16
CA PRO A 155 -6.41 -7.72 8.33
C PRO A 155 -6.83 -6.55 7.47
N LEU A 156 -7.44 -6.84 6.31
CA LEU A 156 -7.88 -5.82 5.35
C LEU A 156 -9.24 -5.21 5.71
N MET A 157 -10.04 -5.89 6.57
CA MET A 157 -11.41 -5.46 6.90
C MET A 157 -11.47 -4.18 7.71
N PHE A 158 -10.43 -3.82 8.46
CA PHE A 158 -10.44 -2.63 9.28
C PHE A 158 -9.14 -1.86 9.19
N SER A 159 -9.23 -0.62 8.71
CA SER A 159 -8.13 0.34 8.68
C SER A 159 -8.55 1.58 9.45
N VAL A 160 -7.84 1.89 10.52
CA VAL A 160 -8.07 3.12 11.31
C VAL A 160 -7.89 4.37 10.46
N TRP A 161 -6.96 4.33 9.51
CA TRP A 161 -6.73 5.43 8.56
C TRP A 161 -7.96 5.71 7.71
N ASN A 162 -8.53 4.68 7.10
CA ASN A 162 -9.76 4.79 6.30
C ASN A 162 -10.94 5.28 7.14
N MET A 163 -11.04 4.81 8.39
CA MET A 163 -12.07 5.29 9.33
C MET A 163 -11.92 6.78 9.65
N ILE A 164 -10.69 7.27 9.89
CA ILE A 164 -10.44 8.70 10.17
C ILE A 164 -10.81 9.56 8.95
N ILE A 165 -10.46 9.10 7.75
CA ILE A 165 -10.83 9.77 6.49
C ILE A 165 -12.36 9.81 6.38
N ALA A 166 -13.04 8.66 6.49
CA ALA A 166 -14.50 8.59 6.42
C ALA A 166 -15.17 9.53 7.45
N LYS A 167 -14.69 9.53 8.70
CA LYS A 167 -15.18 10.44 9.75
C LYS A 167 -15.00 11.92 9.37
N SER A 168 -13.91 12.28 8.68
CA SER A 168 -13.65 13.68 8.30
C SER A 168 -14.62 14.20 7.24
N PHE A 169 -15.05 13.32 6.33
CA PHE A 169 -16.01 13.64 5.28
C PHE A 169 -17.47 13.64 5.77
N MET A 170 -17.76 13.00 6.92
CA MET A 170 -19.10 12.90 7.50
C MET A 170 -19.38 13.94 8.60
N LYS A 171 -18.48 14.87 8.83
CA LYS A 171 -18.67 16.02 9.71
C LYS A 171 -19.46 17.12 9.00
#